data_6cc29cfb95e9ced9297956f4aa632777
#
_entry.id   6cc29cfb95e9ced9297956f4aa632777
#
_cell.length_a   1.000
_cell.length_b   1.000
_cell.length_c   1.000
_cell.angle_alpha   90.00
_cell.angle_beta   90.00
_cell.angle_gamma   90.00
#
_symmetry.space_group_name_H-M   'P 1'
#
loop_
_entity.id
_entity.type
_entity.pdbx_description
1 polymer ?
#
loop_
_entity_poly.entity_id
_entity_poly.type
_entity_poly.pdbx_seq_one_letter_code
_entity_poly.pdbx_strand_id
1 'polypeptide(L)'
;MSIALLGLDNSAVSTNLDDADYLERELDLLWKEQDSAGKKIFLTRVNQRLPELEYLFRDAASPLDLHWTLLAAISYQESHWNPQAISKTGVRGLMMLTQTTAKEVGITKRTDPKQSVVGGSIYLQKLINNLPESVPRQDRLWMAIAAYNLGFSYLTEARQITKKMNKDPENWDDVREILLFLTKNSTDHLMKVRIKEAVNYVQKVQLYYQTLSVIKRDKEI
;
A
#
# COMPACT_ATOMS: atom_id res chain seq x y z
N MET A 1 -9.73 -16.09 9.16
CA MET A 1 -9.98 -16.56 7.78
C MET A 1 -8.96 -15.88 6.90
N SER A 2 -8.11 -16.67 6.25
CA SER A 2 -7.12 -16.15 5.30
C SER A 2 -7.89 -15.74 4.05
N ILE A 3 -7.91 -14.43 3.76
CA ILE A 3 -8.48 -13.93 2.50
C ILE A 3 -7.47 -14.31 1.43
N ALA A 4 -7.79 -15.34 0.64
CA ALA A 4 -7.04 -15.63 -0.56
C ALA A 4 -7.07 -14.36 -1.42
N LEU A 5 -5.92 -13.70 -1.55
CA LEU A 5 -5.75 -12.59 -2.49
C LEU A 5 -6.14 -13.12 -3.86
N LEU A 6 -7.20 -12.55 -4.42
CA LEU A 6 -7.56 -12.80 -5.81
C LEU A 6 -6.32 -12.54 -6.65
N GLY A 7 -5.75 -13.61 -7.21
CA GLY A 7 -4.53 -13.55 -8.01
C GLY A 7 -4.76 -12.67 -9.23
N LEU A 8 -4.37 -11.42 -9.11
CA LEU A 8 -4.29 -10.49 -10.23
C LEU A 8 -2.96 -10.75 -10.95
N ASP A 9 -2.85 -11.96 -11.52
CA ASP A 9 -1.80 -12.25 -12.48
C ASP A 9 -2.10 -11.46 -13.77
N ASN A 10 -1.12 -10.76 -14.30
CA ASN A 10 -1.20 -9.97 -15.53
C ASN A 10 -1.35 -10.83 -16.82
N SER A 11 -1.69 -12.10 -16.71
CA SER A 11 -2.07 -12.90 -17.85
C SER A 11 -3.51 -12.57 -18.24
N ALA A 12 -3.73 -12.16 -19.48
CA ALA A 12 -5.02 -11.86 -20.08
C ALA A 12 -6.02 -13.02 -19.84
N VAL A 13 -6.78 -12.94 -18.75
CA VAL A 13 -7.91 -13.81 -18.50
C VAL A 13 -9.12 -13.16 -19.14
N SER A 14 -9.71 -13.85 -20.10
CA SER A 14 -11.06 -13.59 -20.58
C SER A 14 -12.00 -13.67 -19.38
N THR A 15 -12.32 -12.51 -18.79
CA THR A 15 -13.27 -12.44 -17.66
C THR A 15 -14.67 -12.56 -18.20
N ASN A 16 -15.35 -13.66 -17.87
CA ASN A 16 -16.78 -13.77 -18.01
C ASN A 16 -17.47 -12.71 -17.11
N LEU A 17 -18.67 -12.23 -17.51
CA LEU A 17 -19.48 -11.30 -16.71
C LEU A 17 -19.70 -11.81 -15.26
N ASP A 18 -19.77 -13.13 -15.06
CA ASP A 18 -19.90 -13.78 -13.76
C ASP A 18 -18.69 -13.53 -12.84
N ASP A 19 -17.49 -13.41 -13.41
CA ASP A 19 -16.26 -13.14 -12.64
C ASP A 19 -16.21 -11.68 -12.16
N ALA A 20 -16.71 -10.73 -12.96
CA ALA A 20 -16.77 -9.32 -12.58
C ALA A 20 -17.75 -9.10 -11.42
N ASP A 21 -18.97 -9.66 -11.53
CA ASP A 21 -19.98 -9.62 -10.48
C ASP A 21 -19.50 -10.29 -9.18
N TYR A 22 -18.74 -11.37 -9.27
CA TYR A 22 -18.14 -12.02 -8.11
C TYR A 22 -17.12 -11.11 -7.43
N LEU A 23 -16.20 -10.50 -8.19
CA LEU A 23 -15.19 -9.59 -7.67
C LEU A 23 -15.79 -8.36 -6.98
N GLU A 24 -16.85 -7.78 -7.56
CA GLU A 24 -17.56 -6.65 -6.94
C GLU A 24 -18.20 -7.04 -5.61
N ARG A 25 -18.83 -8.21 -5.51
CA ARG A 25 -19.41 -8.72 -4.23
C ARG A 25 -18.36 -8.94 -3.17
N GLU A 26 -17.24 -9.55 -3.51
CA GLU A 26 -16.13 -9.74 -2.57
C GLU A 26 -15.56 -8.40 -2.08
N LEU A 27 -15.40 -7.42 -2.97
CA LEU A 27 -15.00 -6.06 -2.59
C LEU A 27 -16.01 -5.40 -1.66
N ASP A 28 -17.31 -5.59 -1.89
CA ASP A 28 -18.36 -5.04 -1.04
C ASP A 28 -18.31 -5.64 0.38
N LEU A 29 -18.03 -6.93 0.50
CA LEU A 29 -17.83 -7.58 1.79
C LEU A 29 -16.59 -7.04 2.51
N LEU A 30 -15.47 -6.88 1.79
CA LEU A 30 -14.25 -6.29 2.36
C LEU A 30 -14.46 -4.85 2.85
N TRP A 31 -15.18 -4.02 2.09
CA TRP A 31 -15.53 -2.67 2.54
C TRP A 31 -16.44 -2.67 3.75
N LYS A 32 -17.41 -3.58 3.84
CA LYS A 32 -18.29 -3.72 5.03
C LYS A 32 -17.47 -4.09 6.27
N GLU A 33 -16.52 -4.99 6.13
CA GLU A 33 -15.69 -5.47 7.22
C GLU A 33 -14.66 -4.41 7.68
N GLN A 34 -14.02 -3.73 6.73
CA GLN A 34 -12.87 -2.87 7.04
C GLN A 34 -13.24 -1.39 7.21
N ASP A 35 -14.11 -0.83 6.37
CA ASP A 35 -14.45 0.60 6.38
C ASP A 35 -15.72 0.91 5.56
N SER A 36 -16.87 0.49 6.03
CA SER A 36 -18.14 0.69 5.29
C SER A 36 -18.48 2.16 5.06
N ALA A 37 -18.15 3.05 6.00
CA ALA A 37 -18.38 4.48 5.87
C ALA A 37 -17.40 5.14 4.89
N GLY A 38 -16.15 4.65 4.84
CA GLY A 38 -15.10 5.15 3.96
C GLY A 38 -15.33 4.85 2.49
N LYS A 39 -16.07 3.77 2.15
CA LYS A 39 -16.33 3.39 0.74
C LYS A 39 -16.90 4.54 -0.09
N LYS A 40 -17.97 5.16 0.39
CA LYS A 40 -18.62 6.29 -0.32
C LYS A 40 -17.67 7.46 -0.52
N ILE A 41 -16.88 7.78 0.50
CA ILE A 41 -15.90 8.88 0.45
C ILE A 41 -14.79 8.54 -0.55
N PHE A 42 -14.29 7.30 -0.54
CA PHE A 42 -13.28 6.84 -1.49
C PHE A 42 -13.77 6.95 -2.93
N LEU A 43 -14.93 6.38 -3.25
CA LEU A 43 -15.51 6.40 -4.59
C LEU A 43 -15.81 7.84 -5.08
N THR A 44 -16.27 8.72 -4.18
CA THR A 44 -16.43 10.14 -4.50
C THR A 44 -15.11 10.77 -4.94
N ARG A 45 -14.02 10.50 -4.21
CA ARG A 45 -12.68 11.02 -4.53
C ARG A 45 -12.07 10.38 -5.77
N VAL A 46 -12.36 9.10 -6.05
CA VAL A 46 -11.99 8.45 -7.33
C VAL A 46 -12.52 9.22 -8.51
N ASN A 47 -13.76 9.74 -8.42
CA ASN A 47 -14.37 10.50 -9.51
C ASN A 47 -13.93 11.98 -9.55
N GLN A 48 -13.63 12.59 -8.41
CA GLN A 48 -13.35 14.02 -8.31
C GLN A 48 -11.87 14.39 -8.35
N ARG A 49 -10.97 13.55 -7.80
CA ARG A 49 -9.54 13.89 -7.62
C ARG A 49 -8.61 13.05 -8.47
N LEU A 50 -8.91 11.75 -8.61
CA LEU A 50 -8.02 10.84 -9.31
C LEU A 50 -7.83 11.19 -10.80
N PRO A 51 -8.85 11.66 -11.57
CA PRO A 51 -8.66 11.95 -12.99
C PRO A 51 -7.56 12.97 -13.29
N GLU A 52 -7.39 13.97 -12.41
CA GLU A 52 -6.34 15.00 -12.57
C GLU A 52 -4.94 14.50 -12.20
N LEU A 53 -4.83 13.36 -11.51
CA LEU A 53 -3.57 12.82 -10.97
C LEU A 53 -3.16 11.49 -11.63
N GLU A 54 -4.07 10.82 -12.33
CA GLU A 54 -3.87 9.47 -12.87
C GLU A 54 -2.62 9.37 -13.74
N TYR A 55 -2.39 10.36 -14.60
CA TYR A 55 -1.22 10.40 -15.47
C TYR A 55 0.11 10.40 -14.68
N LEU A 56 0.15 11.05 -13.50
CA LEU A 56 1.34 11.05 -12.63
C LEU A 56 1.67 9.67 -12.10
N PHE A 57 0.64 8.89 -11.72
CA PHE A 57 0.82 7.53 -11.23
C PHE A 57 1.23 6.59 -12.37
N ARG A 58 0.65 6.74 -13.57
CA ARG A 58 1.02 5.95 -14.76
C ARG A 58 2.48 6.21 -15.17
N ASP A 59 2.88 7.48 -15.27
CA ASP A 59 4.25 7.86 -15.61
C ASP A 59 5.28 7.33 -14.59
N ALA A 60 4.96 7.40 -13.29
CA ALA A 60 5.87 6.95 -12.24
C ALA A 60 5.93 5.42 -12.10
N ALA A 61 4.86 4.71 -12.42
CA ALA A 61 4.80 3.25 -12.35
C ALA A 61 5.51 2.57 -13.54
N SER A 62 5.43 3.16 -14.72
CA SER A 62 5.93 2.58 -15.97
C SER A 62 7.37 2.06 -15.91
N PRO A 63 8.36 2.76 -15.32
CA PRO A 63 9.74 2.27 -15.23
C PRO A 63 9.97 1.25 -14.09
N LEU A 64 8.98 0.93 -13.26
CA LEU A 64 9.18 0.23 -11.98
C LEU A 64 8.51 -1.14 -11.90
N ASP A 65 7.99 -1.68 -12.99
CA ASP A 65 7.21 -2.95 -12.96
C ASP A 65 6.14 -2.97 -11.84
N LEU A 66 5.53 -1.82 -11.60
CA LEU A 66 4.42 -1.63 -10.65
C LEU A 66 3.15 -1.23 -11.39
N HIS A 67 2.01 -1.73 -10.95
CA HIS A 67 0.75 -1.25 -11.49
C HIS A 67 0.44 0.15 -10.94
N TRP A 68 0.05 1.10 -11.79
CA TRP A 68 -0.18 2.49 -11.39
C TRP A 68 -1.27 2.66 -10.32
N THR A 69 -2.29 1.78 -10.30
CA THR A 69 -3.35 1.79 -9.27
C THR A 69 -2.81 1.49 -7.88
N LEU A 70 -1.69 0.76 -7.76
CA LEU A 70 -1.01 0.56 -6.48
C LEU A 70 -0.42 1.87 -5.95
N LEU A 71 0.28 2.63 -6.78
CA LEU A 71 0.81 3.94 -6.38
C LEU A 71 -0.33 4.91 -6.03
N ALA A 72 -1.42 4.87 -6.79
CA ALA A 72 -2.63 5.65 -6.48
C ALA A 72 -3.26 5.23 -5.15
N ALA A 73 -3.32 3.93 -4.83
CA ALA A 73 -3.84 3.42 -3.55
C ALA A 73 -2.98 3.87 -2.36
N ILE A 74 -1.64 3.78 -2.48
CA ILE A 74 -0.71 4.30 -1.47
C ILE A 74 -0.92 5.80 -1.29
N SER A 75 -0.95 6.58 -2.36
CA SER A 75 -1.17 8.03 -2.31
C SER A 75 -2.53 8.39 -1.68
N TYR A 76 -3.56 7.58 -1.92
CA TYR A 76 -4.85 7.77 -1.25
C TYR A 76 -4.73 7.54 0.25
N GLN A 77 -4.08 6.47 0.68
CA GLN A 77 -3.86 6.19 2.10
C GLN A 77 -3.04 7.29 2.78
N GLU A 78 -2.07 7.87 2.08
CA GLU A 78 -1.20 8.92 2.60
C GLU A 78 -1.91 10.29 2.74
N SER A 79 -2.55 10.75 1.68
CA SER A 79 -3.04 12.13 1.58
C SER A 79 -4.48 12.27 1.12
N HIS A 80 -5.18 11.17 0.85
CA HIS A 80 -6.45 11.19 0.14
C HIS A 80 -6.38 11.97 -1.19
N TRP A 81 -5.23 11.86 -1.89
CA TRP A 81 -4.92 12.61 -3.11
C TRP A 81 -4.95 14.13 -2.92
N ASN A 82 -4.51 14.64 -1.78
CA ASN A 82 -4.32 16.06 -1.55
C ASN A 82 -2.83 16.43 -1.69
N PRO A 83 -2.42 17.15 -2.75
CA PRO A 83 -1.01 17.50 -2.97
C PRO A 83 -0.46 18.47 -1.91
N GLN A 84 -1.33 19.21 -1.22
CA GLN A 84 -0.95 20.14 -0.17
C GLN A 84 -1.02 19.54 1.24
N ALA A 85 -1.18 18.20 1.34
CA ALA A 85 -1.27 17.53 2.64
C ALA A 85 0.01 17.75 3.47
N ILE A 86 -0.19 18.04 4.76
CA ILE A 86 0.87 18.21 5.75
C ILE A 86 0.41 17.50 7.03
N SER A 87 1.23 16.57 7.54
CA SER A 87 0.97 15.91 8.82
C SER A 87 1.50 16.73 9.99
N LYS A 88 1.09 16.35 11.20
CA LYS A 88 1.63 16.91 12.46
C LYS A 88 3.14 16.70 12.61
N THR A 89 3.69 15.64 12.00
CA THR A 89 5.12 15.28 12.02
C THR A 89 5.90 15.92 10.86
N GLY A 90 5.25 16.74 10.01
CA GLY A 90 5.91 17.50 8.95
C GLY A 90 6.18 16.72 7.65
N VAL A 91 5.62 15.51 7.48
CA VAL A 91 5.59 14.85 6.16
C VAL A 91 4.62 15.56 5.23
N ARG A 92 4.89 15.56 3.91
CA ARG A 92 4.19 16.44 2.97
C ARG A 92 3.93 15.78 1.62
N GLY A 93 2.89 16.29 0.94
CA GLY A 93 2.55 15.99 -0.45
C GLY A 93 1.73 14.73 -0.63
N LEU A 94 1.51 14.34 -1.88
CA LEU A 94 0.68 13.19 -2.25
C LEU A 94 1.13 11.87 -1.61
N MET A 95 2.45 11.67 -1.48
CA MET A 95 3.06 10.44 -0.96
C MET A 95 3.64 10.62 0.46
N MET A 96 3.32 11.74 1.14
CA MET A 96 3.69 12.05 2.52
C MET A 96 5.16 11.78 2.85
N LEU A 97 6.06 12.29 2.01
CA LEU A 97 7.50 12.09 2.18
C LEU A 97 8.06 12.91 3.36
N THR A 98 8.94 12.29 4.15
CA THR A 98 9.79 13.02 5.09
C THR A 98 10.82 13.87 4.34
N GLN A 99 11.44 14.83 5.03
CA GLN A 99 12.53 15.60 4.43
C GLN A 99 13.74 14.72 4.10
N THR A 100 14.05 13.77 4.97
CA THR A 100 15.15 12.82 4.80
C THR A 100 14.90 11.93 3.59
N THR A 101 13.72 11.31 3.50
CA THR A 101 13.34 10.47 2.37
C THR A 101 13.36 11.24 1.05
N ALA A 102 12.81 12.46 1.03
CA ALA A 102 12.81 13.29 -0.17
C ALA A 102 14.24 13.60 -0.67
N LYS A 103 15.13 13.97 0.27
CA LYS A 103 16.56 14.21 -0.04
C LYS A 103 17.23 12.94 -0.59
N GLU A 104 16.96 11.80 0.02
CA GLU A 104 17.51 10.50 -0.36
C GLU A 104 17.13 10.09 -1.79
N VAL A 105 15.90 10.37 -2.21
CA VAL A 105 15.40 10.06 -3.56
C VAL A 105 15.50 11.24 -4.55
N GLY A 106 16.22 12.31 -4.19
CA GLY A 106 16.49 13.45 -5.08
C GLY A 106 15.31 14.42 -5.27
N ILE A 107 14.33 14.44 -4.35
CA ILE A 107 13.16 15.32 -4.42
C ILE A 107 13.41 16.61 -3.65
N THR A 108 13.19 17.76 -4.30
CA THR A 108 13.38 19.08 -3.70
C THR A 108 12.08 19.70 -3.20
N LYS A 109 10.94 19.43 -3.86
CA LYS A 109 9.63 20.03 -3.53
C LYS A 109 8.58 18.95 -3.30
N ARG A 110 8.43 18.51 -2.04
CA ARG A 110 7.51 17.41 -1.64
C ARG A 110 6.03 17.69 -1.93
N THR A 111 5.62 18.96 -2.01
CA THR A 111 4.24 19.39 -2.32
C THR A 111 4.00 19.60 -3.82
N ASP A 112 5.02 19.47 -4.65
CA ASP A 112 4.84 19.35 -6.09
C ASP A 112 4.28 17.96 -6.42
N PRO A 113 3.11 17.84 -7.09
CA PRO A 113 2.47 16.56 -7.28
C PRO A 113 3.35 15.55 -8.00
N LYS A 114 4.02 15.95 -9.08
CA LYS A 114 4.88 15.08 -9.87
C LYS A 114 6.08 14.61 -9.06
N GLN A 115 6.79 15.53 -8.40
CA GLN A 115 7.94 15.17 -7.58
C GLN A 115 7.53 14.27 -6.41
N SER A 116 6.38 14.53 -5.78
CA SER A 116 5.89 13.70 -4.68
C SER A 116 5.63 12.26 -5.12
N VAL A 117 4.94 12.06 -6.25
CA VAL A 117 4.64 10.71 -6.77
C VAL A 117 5.93 10.00 -7.21
N VAL A 118 6.81 10.65 -7.97
CA VAL A 118 8.09 10.07 -8.38
C VAL A 118 8.95 9.70 -7.16
N GLY A 119 9.06 10.59 -6.17
CA GLY A 119 9.84 10.30 -4.97
C GLY A 119 9.28 9.14 -4.16
N GLY A 120 7.95 9.07 -4.00
CA GLY A 120 7.29 7.97 -3.31
C GLY A 120 7.45 6.63 -4.03
N SER A 121 7.39 6.62 -5.35
CA SER A 121 7.58 5.40 -6.15
C SER A 121 9.02 4.90 -6.10
N ILE A 122 10.02 5.78 -6.20
CA ILE A 122 11.44 5.43 -6.03
C ILE A 122 11.71 4.88 -4.63
N TYR A 123 11.14 5.50 -3.60
CA TYR A 123 11.30 5.03 -2.23
C TYR A 123 10.66 3.65 -2.02
N LEU A 124 9.46 3.41 -2.55
CA LEU A 124 8.82 2.10 -2.50
C LEU A 124 9.68 1.04 -3.20
N GLN A 125 10.17 1.33 -4.42
CA GLN A 125 11.04 0.42 -5.15
C GLN A 125 12.32 0.09 -4.38
N LYS A 126 12.92 1.08 -3.72
CA LYS A 126 14.07 0.85 -2.83
C LYS A 126 13.73 -0.11 -1.69
N LEU A 127 12.56 0.05 -1.06
CA LEU A 127 12.13 -0.86 0.02
C LEU A 127 11.90 -2.28 -0.50
N ILE A 128 11.33 -2.45 -1.70
CA ILE A 128 11.19 -3.75 -2.36
C ILE A 128 12.56 -4.38 -2.61
N ASN A 129 13.51 -3.62 -3.16
CA ASN A 129 14.86 -4.10 -3.49
C ASN A 129 15.71 -4.42 -2.25
N ASN A 130 15.40 -3.84 -1.10
CA ASN A 130 16.08 -4.15 0.17
C ASN A 130 15.62 -5.48 0.79
N LEU A 131 14.52 -6.07 0.31
CA LEU A 131 14.08 -7.39 0.74
C LEU A 131 14.76 -8.48 -0.09
N PRO A 132 15.03 -9.67 0.49
CA PRO A 132 15.64 -10.77 -0.24
C PRO A 132 14.82 -11.19 -1.48
N GLU A 133 15.50 -11.60 -2.53
CA GLU A 133 14.85 -12.11 -3.76
C GLU A 133 14.09 -13.42 -3.52
N SER A 134 14.46 -14.18 -2.49
CA SER A 134 13.75 -15.40 -2.06
C SER A 134 12.33 -15.13 -1.55
N VAL A 135 12.05 -13.90 -1.09
CA VAL A 135 10.68 -13.52 -0.67
C VAL A 135 9.78 -13.49 -1.91
N PRO A 136 8.64 -14.20 -1.93
CA PRO A 136 7.72 -14.17 -3.05
C PRO A 136 7.31 -12.74 -3.40
N ARG A 137 7.14 -12.44 -4.71
CA ARG A 137 6.91 -11.08 -5.20
C ARG A 137 5.78 -10.35 -4.46
N GLN A 138 4.69 -11.04 -4.22
CA GLN A 138 3.52 -10.47 -3.54
C GLN A 138 3.79 -10.17 -2.06
N ASP A 139 4.40 -11.10 -1.33
CA ASP A 139 4.77 -10.91 0.09
C ASP A 139 5.80 -9.78 0.22
N ARG A 140 6.78 -9.73 -0.69
CA ARG A 140 7.78 -8.67 -0.77
C ARG A 140 7.15 -7.29 -0.95
N LEU A 141 6.10 -7.20 -1.77
CA LEU A 141 5.36 -5.96 -1.98
C LEU A 141 4.65 -5.51 -0.70
N TRP A 142 3.92 -6.41 -0.04
CA TRP A 142 3.20 -6.06 1.20
C TRP A 142 4.14 -5.74 2.35
N MET A 143 5.26 -6.44 2.45
CA MET A 143 6.32 -6.12 3.41
C MET A 143 6.95 -4.74 3.13
N ALA A 144 7.19 -4.38 1.86
CA ALA A 144 7.71 -3.07 1.49
C ALA A 144 6.70 -1.96 1.83
N ILE A 145 5.40 -2.19 1.61
CA ILE A 145 4.34 -1.24 1.98
C ILE A 145 4.25 -1.10 3.51
N ALA A 146 4.40 -2.17 4.26
CA ALA A 146 4.50 -2.09 5.73
C ALA A 146 5.72 -1.27 6.16
N ALA A 147 6.89 -1.48 5.52
CA ALA A 147 8.11 -0.73 5.79
C ALA A 147 8.00 0.74 5.38
N TYR A 148 7.22 1.08 4.37
CA TYR A 148 6.95 2.46 3.96
C TYR A 148 6.36 3.28 5.11
N ASN A 149 5.44 2.69 5.87
CA ASN A 149 4.80 3.33 7.02
C ASN A 149 5.60 3.15 8.33
N LEU A 150 5.99 1.92 8.66
CA LEU A 150 6.61 1.57 9.93
C LEU A 150 8.10 1.91 9.98
N GLY A 151 8.79 1.80 8.84
CA GLY A 151 10.24 1.85 8.69
C GLY A 151 10.86 0.46 8.51
N PHE A 152 11.87 0.39 7.66
CA PHE A 152 12.50 -0.88 7.24
C PHE A 152 13.16 -1.65 8.40
N SER A 153 13.75 -0.94 9.37
CA SER A 153 14.40 -1.57 10.55
C SER A 153 13.40 -2.38 11.39
N TYR A 154 12.21 -1.84 11.62
CA TYR A 154 11.16 -2.52 12.37
C TYR A 154 10.60 -3.74 11.63
N LEU A 155 10.45 -3.65 10.31
CA LEU A 155 10.07 -4.81 9.51
C LEU A 155 11.13 -5.91 9.58
N THR A 156 12.42 -5.54 9.50
CA THR A 156 13.54 -6.50 9.61
C THR A 156 13.53 -7.19 10.96
N GLU A 157 13.32 -6.46 12.04
CA GLU A 157 13.20 -7.03 13.40
C GLU A 157 11.99 -7.99 13.49
N ALA A 158 10.83 -7.60 12.97
CA ALA A 158 9.65 -8.45 12.95
C ALA A 158 9.92 -9.77 12.19
N ARG A 159 10.56 -9.73 11.03
CA ARG A 159 10.96 -10.92 10.26
C ARG A 159 11.92 -11.83 11.06
N GLN A 160 12.88 -11.26 11.79
CA GLN A 160 13.77 -12.03 12.65
C GLN A 160 13.03 -12.74 13.80
N ILE A 161 12.06 -12.04 14.41
CA ILE A 161 11.21 -12.62 15.46
C ILE A 161 10.31 -13.71 14.87
N THR A 162 9.74 -13.50 13.68
CA THR A 162 8.95 -14.51 12.95
C THR A 162 9.74 -15.82 12.82
N LYS A 163 10.99 -15.73 12.36
CA LYS A 163 11.89 -16.89 12.26
C LYS A 163 12.15 -17.56 13.62
N LYS A 164 12.39 -16.78 14.69
CA LYS A 164 12.61 -17.31 16.05
C LYS A 164 11.36 -18.01 16.62
N MET A 165 10.18 -17.65 16.16
CA MET A 165 8.91 -18.27 16.54
C MET A 165 8.50 -19.43 15.63
N ASN A 166 9.44 -19.96 14.82
CA ASN A 166 9.23 -21.07 13.89
C ASN A 166 8.12 -20.81 12.86
N LYS A 167 7.97 -19.55 12.44
CA LYS A 167 7.12 -19.13 11.35
C LYS A 167 7.96 -18.69 10.14
N ASP A 168 7.31 -18.55 8.98
CA ASP A 168 8.00 -18.18 7.75
C ASP A 168 8.24 -16.65 7.66
N PRO A 169 9.50 -16.17 7.76
CA PRO A 169 9.82 -14.75 7.66
C PRO A 169 9.70 -14.20 6.21
N GLU A 170 9.43 -15.06 5.23
CA GLU A 170 9.23 -14.69 3.82
C GLU A 170 7.74 -14.61 3.45
N ASN A 171 6.85 -15.06 4.33
CA ASN A 171 5.41 -14.95 4.18
C ASN A 171 4.87 -13.72 4.93
N TRP A 172 4.13 -12.84 4.24
CA TRP A 172 3.58 -11.61 4.84
C TRP A 172 2.57 -11.90 5.96
N ASP A 173 1.72 -12.91 5.81
CA ASP A 173 0.71 -13.21 6.84
C ASP A 173 1.35 -13.65 8.15
N ASP A 174 2.42 -14.43 8.09
CA ASP A 174 3.20 -14.83 9.27
C ASP A 174 3.88 -13.63 9.92
N VAL A 175 4.52 -12.76 9.12
CA VAL A 175 5.15 -11.54 9.65
C VAL A 175 4.11 -10.59 10.24
N ARG A 176 2.95 -10.43 9.59
CA ARG A 176 1.82 -9.64 10.08
C ARG A 176 1.28 -10.17 11.42
N GLU A 177 1.16 -11.48 11.56
CA GLU A 177 0.71 -12.11 12.81
C GLU A 177 1.69 -11.80 13.95
N ILE A 178 2.99 -11.87 13.69
CA ILE A 178 4.01 -11.53 14.69
C ILE A 178 3.98 -10.03 15.02
N LEU A 179 3.80 -9.14 14.05
CA LEU A 179 3.59 -7.72 14.31
C LEU A 179 2.39 -7.51 15.27
N LEU A 180 1.27 -8.16 15.01
CA LEU A 180 0.09 -8.10 15.90
C LEU A 180 0.35 -8.71 17.27
N PHE A 181 1.10 -9.81 17.36
CA PHE A 181 1.52 -10.41 18.63
C PHE A 181 2.38 -9.42 19.44
N LEU A 182 3.31 -8.73 18.81
CA LEU A 182 4.15 -7.72 19.47
C LEU A 182 3.32 -6.56 20.03
N THR A 183 2.21 -6.18 19.39
CA THR A 183 1.32 -5.15 19.97
C THR A 183 0.66 -5.57 21.27
N LYS A 184 0.42 -6.85 21.48
CA LYS A 184 -0.19 -7.38 22.72
C LYS A 184 0.83 -7.49 23.83
N ASN A 185 2.07 -7.82 23.53
CA ASN A 185 3.11 -8.21 24.50
C ASN A 185 4.19 -7.17 24.75
N SER A 186 4.30 -6.10 23.97
CA SER A 186 5.22 -4.99 24.22
C SER A 186 4.80 -4.20 25.47
N THR A 187 5.72 -3.62 26.18
CA THR A 187 5.48 -2.61 27.23
C THR A 187 5.48 -1.18 26.66
N ASP A 188 6.07 -0.99 25.48
CA ASP A 188 6.13 0.30 24.79
C ASP A 188 4.80 0.62 24.08
N HIS A 189 4.07 1.56 24.64
CA HIS A 189 2.78 2.00 24.09
C HIS A 189 2.92 2.64 22.71
N LEU A 190 3.95 3.45 22.47
CA LEU A 190 4.16 4.12 21.20
C LEU A 190 4.46 3.09 20.11
N MET A 191 5.28 2.09 20.41
CA MET A 191 5.56 1.00 19.49
C MET A 191 4.29 0.22 19.13
N LYS A 192 3.45 -0.12 20.13
CA LYS A 192 2.16 -0.79 19.87
C LYS A 192 1.31 -0.04 18.87
N VAL A 193 1.17 1.29 19.06
CA VAL A 193 0.37 2.14 18.18
C VAL A 193 0.94 2.12 16.76
N ARG A 194 2.25 2.33 16.61
CA ARG A 194 2.92 2.35 15.29
C ARG A 194 2.78 1.03 14.53
N ILE A 195 2.97 -0.09 15.22
CA ILE A 195 2.81 -1.42 14.58
C ILE A 195 1.36 -1.63 14.13
N LYS A 196 0.38 -1.30 14.98
CA LYS A 196 -1.04 -1.41 14.63
C LYS A 196 -1.40 -0.53 13.45
N GLU A 197 -0.89 0.69 13.43
CA GLU A 197 -1.08 1.62 12.30
C GLU A 197 -0.50 1.04 11.00
N ALA A 198 0.70 0.45 11.05
CA ALA A 198 1.33 -0.14 9.86
C ALA A 198 0.56 -1.35 9.32
N VAL A 199 0.06 -2.24 10.19
CA VAL A 199 -0.77 -3.37 9.75
C VAL A 199 -2.08 -2.87 9.11
N ASN A 200 -2.75 -1.92 9.75
CA ASN A 200 -3.97 -1.31 9.20
C ASN A 200 -3.67 -0.56 7.88
N TYR A 201 -2.50 0.07 7.78
CA TYR A 201 -2.05 0.76 6.58
C TYR A 201 -2.00 -0.20 5.38
N VAL A 202 -1.34 -1.35 5.54
CA VAL A 202 -1.27 -2.37 4.48
C VAL A 202 -2.66 -2.85 4.09
N GLN A 203 -3.53 -3.18 5.06
CA GLN A 203 -4.89 -3.63 4.78
C GLN A 203 -5.71 -2.60 3.98
N LYS A 204 -5.60 -1.31 4.35
CA LYS A 204 -6.27 -0.23 3.62
C LYS A 204 -5.70 -0.04 2.21
N VAL A 205 -4.38 -0.08 2.05
CA VAL A 205 -3.76 -0.01 0.71
C VAL A 205 -4.21 -1.18 -0.15
N GLN A 206 -4.28 -2.41 0.39
CA GLN A 206 -4.82 -3.58 -0.32
C GLN A 206 -6.26 -3.34 -0.80
N LEU A 207 -7.13 -2.87 0.09
CA LEU A 207 -8.53 -2.58 -0.23
C LEU A 207 -8.67 -1.54 -1.34
N TYR A 208 -7.94 -0.43 -1.25
CA TYR A 208 -7.97 0.63 -2.26
C TYR A 208 -7.39 0.16 -3.60
N TYR A 209 -6.30 -0.59 -3.56
CA TYR A 209 -5.66 -1.14 -4.75
C TYR A 209 -6.59 -2.10 -5.50
N GLN A 210 -7.20 -3.05 -4.79
CA GLN A 210 -8.16 -3.99 -5.38
C GLN A 210 -9.36 -3.25 -5.98
N THR A 211 -9.92 -2.27 -5.24
CA THR A 211 -11.05 -1.48 -5.72
C THR A 211 -10.70 -0.68 -6.98
N LEU A 212 -9.54 -0.03 -7.01
CA LEU A 212 -9.08 0.71 -8.20
C LEU A 212 -8.82 -0.23 -9.38
N SER A 213 -8.26 -1.40 -9.14
CA SER A 213 -7.97 -2.37 -10.20
C SER A 213 -9.25 -2.88 -10.86
N VAL A 214 -10.32 -3.08 -10.11
CA VAL A 214 -11.63 -3.45 -10.67
C VAL A 214 -12.23 -2.28 -11.46
N ILE A 215 -12.38 -1.11 -10.83
CA ILE A 215 -13.01 0.08 -11.46
C ILE A 215 -12.29 0.53 -12.75
N LYS A 216 -10.97 0.34 -12.82
CA LYS A 216 -10.16 0.82 -13.95
C LYS A 216 -9.96 -0.22 -15.04
N ARG A 217 -10.16 -1.51 -14.76
CA ARG A 217 -10.15 -2.58 -15.76
C ARG A 217 -11.25 -2.36 -16.81
N ASP A 218 -12.45 -1.99 -16.38
CA ASP A 218 -13.61 -1.78 -17.25
C ASP A 218 -13.49 -0.55 -18.19
N LYS A 219 -12.47 0.29 -17.98
CA LYS A 219 -12.25 1.50 -18.80
C LYS A 219 -11.10 1.36 -19.80
N GLU A 220 -10.37 0.25 -19.78
CA GLU A 220 -9.26 -0.03 -20.70
C GLU A 220 -9.66 -1.01 -21.83
N ILE A 221 -10.94 -1.46 -21.87
CA ILE A 221 -11.57 -2.23 -22.96
C ILE A 221 -12.37 -1.27 -23.85
#